data_349983fb8c364a8170ca99685287d89d
#
_entry.id   349983fb8c364a8170ca99685287d89d
#
_cell.length_a   1.000
_cell.length_b   1.000
_cell.length_c   1.000
_cell.angle_alpha   90.00
_cell.angle_beta   90.00
_cell.angle_gamma   90.00
#
_symmetry.space_group_name_H-M   'P 1'
#
loop_
_entity.id
_entity.type
_entity.pdbx_description
1 polymer ?
#
loop_
_entity_poly.entity_id
_entity_poly.type
_entity_poly.pdbx_seq_one_letter_code
_entity_poly.pdbx_strand_id
1 'polypeptide(L)' 'MNKRYLSRTLIVVGFILIIAGLVFTAQSKSIVGPQSSFMYSNPEWTVNGFLISGVGLAILASGITLWIFNKINVLK' A
#
# COMPACT_ATOMS: atom_id res chain seq x y z
N MET A 1 10.85 -16.42 -12.02
CA MET A 1 10.99 -15.68 -10.75
C MET A 1 10.73 -16.62 -9.59
N ASN A 2 11.57 -16.58 -8.56
CA ASN A 2 11.38 -17.39 -7.36
C ASN A 2 10.19 -16.87 -6.56
N LYS A 3 9.35 -17.77 -6.05
CA LYS A 3 8.16 -17.40 -5.29
C LYS A 3 8.49 -16.59 -4.03
N ARG A 4 9.67 -16.83 -3.44
CA ARG A 4 10.11 -16.06 -2.27
C ARG A 4 10.33 -14.59 -2.62
N TYR A 5 10.94 -14.32 -3.76
CA TYR A 5 11.16 -12.95 -4.20
C TYR A 5 9.84 -12.27 -4.54
N LEU A 6 8.93 -13.03 -5.18
CA LEU A 6 7.62 -12.48 -5.53
C LEU A 6 6.85 -12.07 -4.28
N SER A 7 6.79 -12.90 -3.24
CA SER A 7 6.08 -12.56 -2.02
C SER A 7 6.71 -11.37 -1.30
N ARG A 8 8.03 -11.30 -1.23
CA ARG A 8 8.72 -10.16 -0.62
C ARG A 8 8.44 -8.88 -1.39
N THR A 9 8.48 -8.95 -2.72
CA THR A 9 8.20 -7.79 -3.57
C THR A 9 6.79 -7.28 -3.34
N LEU A 10 5.81 -8.19 -3.29
CA LEU A 10 4.41 -7.82 -3.06
C LEU A 10 4.23 -7.15 -1.70
N ILE A 11 4.88 -7.68 -0.66
CA ILE A 11 4.79 -7.12 0.68
C ILE A 11 5.37 -5.69 0.70
N VAL A 12 6.54 -5.51 0.12
CA VAL A 12 7.19 -4.19 0.10
C VAL A 12 6.36 -3.19 -0.71
N VAL A 13 5.91 -3.58 -1.90
CA VAL A 13 5.10 -2.71 -2.75
C VAL A 13 3.79 -2.35 -2.07
N GLY A 14 3.13 -3.32 -1.43
CA GLY A 14 1.89 -3.08 -0.71
C GLY A 14 2.09 -2.09 0.43
N PHE A 15 3.17 -2.23 1.19
CA PHE A 15 3.50 -1.31 2.28
C PHE A 15 3.70 0.11 1.76
N ILE A 16 4.48 0.26 0.69
CA ILE A 16 4.75 1.57 0.10
C ILE A 16 3.44 2.22 -0.36
N LEU A 17 2.57 1.46 -1.02
CA LEU A 17 1.29 1.98 -1.51
C LEU A 17 0.37 2.39 -0.36
N ILE A 18 0.34 1.63 0.74
CA ILE A 18 -0.47 1.98 1.91
C ILE A 18 0.01 3.30 2.49
N ILE A 19 1.32 3.44 2.68
CA ILE A 19 1.89 4.67 3.23
C ILE A 19 1.60 5.85 2.31
N ALA A 20 1.81 5.69 1.00
CA ALA A 20 1.53 6.75 0.03
C ALA A 20 0.06 7.15 0.06
N GLY A 21 -0.85 6.17 0.11
CA GLY A 21 -2.28 6.44 0.17
C GLY A 21 -2.68 7.19 1.42
N LEU A 22 -2.09 6.83 2.56
CA LEU A 22 -2.36 7.53 3.82
C LEU A 22 -1.86 8.97 3.78
N VAL A 23 -0.67 9.20 3.22
CA VAL A 23 -0.11 10.55 3.08
C VAL A 23 -1.01 11.38 2.17
N PHE A 24 -1.44 10.85 1.04
CA PHE A 24 -2.32 11.57 0.11
C PHE A 24 -3.65 11.92 0.77
N THR A 25 -4.23 10.99 1.51
CA THR A 25 -5.47 11.24 2.24
C THR A 25 -5.27 12.34 3.29
N ALA A 26 -4.18 12.29 4.04
CA ALA A 26 -3.89 13.29 5.06
C ALA A 26 -3.71 14.69 4.43
N GLN A 27 -3.02 14.79 3.29
CA GLN A 27 -2.86 16.06 2.60
C GLN A 27 -4.21 16.59 2.09
N SER A 28 -5.06 15.72 1.57
CA SER A 28 -6.37 16.13 1.07
C SER A 28 -7.28 16.68 2.17
N LYS A 29 -7.06 16.24 3.41
CA LYS A 29 -7.81 16.71 4.58
C LYS A 29 -7.10 17.82 5.33
N SER A 30 -6.01 18.36 4.79
CA SER A 30 -5.25 19.44 5.39
C SER A 30 -4.59 19.08 6.71
N ILE A 31 -4.35 17.79 6.97
CA ILE A 31 -3.71 17.31 8.20
C ILE A 31 -2.21 17.51 8.13
N VAL A 32 -1.62 17.26 6.96
CA VAL A 32 -0.17 17.43 6.75
C VAL A 32 0.06 18.32 5.54
N GLY A 33 1.17 19.07 5.58
CA GLY A 33 1.57 19.93 4.50
C GLY A 33 2.47 19.23 3.50
N PRO A 34 3.01 19.95 2.51
CA PRO A 34 2.97 21.41 2.38
C PRO A 34 1.63 21.92 1.82
N GLN A 35 1.28 23.12 2.24
CA GLN A 35 0.05 23.78 1.78
C GLN A 35 0.06 24.09 0.28
N SER A 36 1.23 24.17 -0.30
CA SER A 36 1.39 24.40 -1.74
C SER A 36 1.16 23.15 -2.58
N SER A 37 0.99 21.99 -1.94
CA SER A 37 0.73 20.74 -2.67
C SER A 37 -0.65 20.77 -3.32
N PHE A 38 -0.73 20.26 -4.56
CA PHE A 38 -2.00 20.20 -5.26
C PHE A 38 -2.99 19.26 -4.59
N MET A 39 -2.51 18.36 -3.72
CA MET A 39 -3.37 17.44 -2.96
C MET A 39 -3.92 18.05 -1.68
N TYR A 40 -3.35 19.17 -1.23
CA TYR A 40 -3.72 19.80 0.02
C TYR A 40 -5.15 20.36 -0.06
N SER A 41 -5.99 19.98 0.89
CA SER A 41 -7.39 20.41 0.95
C SER A 41 -8.20 20.03 -0.29
N ASN A 42 -7.80 19.01 -1.02
CA ASN A 42 -8.49 18.58 -2.23
C ASN A 42 -9.30 17.31 -1.92
N PRO A 43 -10.65 17.39 -1.89
CA PRO A 43 -11.47 16.20 -1.56
C PRO A 43 -11.32 15.04 -2.55
N GLU A 44 -10.99 15.33 -3.81
CA GLU A 44 -10.78 14.26 -4.80
C GLU A 44 -9.62 13.36 -4.40
N TRP A 45 -8.60 13.92 -3.75
CA TRP A 45 -7.45 13.15 -3.30
C TRP A 45 -7.76 12.31 -2.06
N THR A 46 -8.82 12.63 -1.33
CA THR A 46 -9.28 11.75 -0.26
C THR A 46 -9.69 10.39 -0.83
N VAL A 47 -10.49 10.41 -1.89
CA VAL A 47 -10.92 9.19 -2.57
C VAL A 47 -9.72 8.48 -3.20
N ASN A 48 -8.86 9.21 -3.90
CA ASN A 48 -7.67 8.64 -4.53
C ASN A 48 -6.75 8.00 -3.49
N GLY A 49 -6.56 8.66 -2.35
CA GLY A 49 -5.75 8.12 -1.27
C GLY A 49 -6.32 6.82 -0.72
N PHE A 50 -7.62 6.74 -0.53
CA PHE A 50 -8.27 5.51 -0.10
C PHE A 50 -8.13 4.40 -1.13
N LEU A 51 -8.27 4.72 -2.41
CA LEU A 51 -8.11 3.74 -3.48
C LEU A 51 -6.68 3.18 -3.50
N ILE A 52 -5.69 4.05 -3.40
CA ILE A 52 -4.28 3.65 -3.38
C ILE A 52 -4.00 2.78 -2.16
N SER A 53 -4.49 3.18 -0.99
CA SER A 53 -4.33 2.40 0.24
C SER A 53 -5.00 1.03 0.12
N GLY A 54 -6.20 0.98 -0.48
CA GLY A 54 -6.93 -0.27 -0.68
C GLY A 54 -6.19 -1.21 -1.60
N VAL A 55 -5.64 -0.70 -2.70
CA VAL A 55 -4.83 -1.50 -3.63
C VAL A 55 -3.58 -2.00 -2.92
N GLY A 56 -2.92 -1.13 -2.14
CA GLY A 56 -1.75 -1.52 -1.38
C GLY A 56 -2.06 -2.62 -0.37
N LEU A 57 -3.20 -2.52 0.31
CA LEU A 57 -3.63 -3.53 1.26
C LEU A 57 -3.88 -4.87 0.58
N ALA A 58 -4.53 -4.85 -0.60
CA ALA A 58 -4.78 -6.08 -1.36
C ALA A 58 -3.47 -6.72 -1.81
N ILE A 59 -2.52 -5.93 -2.28
CA ILE A 59 -1.21 -6.43 -2.70
C ILE A 59 -0.45 -7.00 -1.50
N LEU A 60 -0.48 -6.30 -0.37
CA LEU A 60 0.17 -6.75 0.85
C LEU A 60 -0.42 -8.08 1.33
N ALA A 61 -1.73 -8.20 1.34
CA ALA A 61 -2.41 -9.43 1.74
C ALA A 61 -2.03 -10.59 0.81
N SER A 62 -1.95 -10.34 -0.49
CA SER A 62 -1.52 -11.34 -1.46
C SER A 62 -0.10 -11.80 -1.18
N GLY A 63 0.81 -10.86 -0.91
CA GLY A 63 2.20 -11.17 -0.60
C GLY A 63 2.34 -12.01 0.67
N ILE A 64 1.60 -11.66 1.71
CA ILE A 64 1.62 -12.39 2.97
C ILE A 64 1.08 -13.81 2.76
N THR A 65 -0.01 -13.95 2.00
CA THR A 65 -0.59 -15.25 1.69
C THR A 65 0.41 -16.15 0.97
N LEU A 66 1.09 -15.62 -0.05
CA LEU A 66 2.11 -16.39 -0.76
C LEU A 66 3.27 -16.78 0.15
N TRP A 67 3.68 -15.87 1.04
CA TRP A 67 4.75 -16.14 1.97
C TRP A 67 4.39 -17.30 2.91
N ILE A 68 3.16 -17.29 3.43
CA ILE A 68 2.67 -18.34 4.31
C ILE A 68 2.60 -19.67 3.57
N PHE A 69 2.07 -19.68 2.33
CA PHE A 69 1.98 -20.90 1.53
C PHE A 69 3.36 -21.49 1.26
N ASN A 70 4.34 -20.65 0.92
CA ASN A 70 5.70 -21.11 0.68
C ASN A 70 6.30 -21.75 1.95
N LYS A 71 6.03 -21.15 3.11
CA LYS A 71 6.53 -21.65 4.38
C LYS A 71 5.89 -23.00 4.72
N ILE A 72 4.59 -23.13 4.51
CA ILE A 72 3.87 -24.38 4.76
C ILE A 72 4.37 -25.49 3.85
N ASN A 73 4.56 -25.18 2.56
CA ASN A 73 5.04 -26.16 1.59
C ASN A 73 6.46 -26.66 1.92
N VAL A 74 7.31 -25.78 2.43
CA VAL A 74 8.64 -26.16 2.85
C VAL A 74 8.60 -27.11 4.05
N LEU A 75 7.62 -26.92 4.95
CA LEU A 75 7.49 -27.76 6.15
C LEU A 75 6.90 -29.14 5.84
N LYS A 76 6.26 -29.32 4.70
CA LYS A 76 5.78 -30.62 4.27
C LYS A 76 6.90 -31.40 3.61
#